data_b845aec18e8e92861be1df10091fa2d2
#
_entry.id   b845aec18e8e92861be1df10091fa2d2
#
_cell.length_a   1.000
_cell.length_b   1.000
_cell.length_c   1.000
_cell.angle_alpha   90.00
_cell.angle_beta   90.00
_cell.angle_gamma   90.00
#
_symmetry.space_group_name_H-M   'P 1'
#
loop_
_entity.id
_entity.type
_entity.pdbx_description
1 polymer ?
#
loop_
_entity_poly.entity_id
_entity_poly.type
_entity_poly.pdbx_seq_one_letter_code
_entity_poly.pdbx_strand_id
1 'polypeptide(L)'
;MTDITKIECYKCKKLLADNLVLPKGLCVYCAADEADQLPEPQKQQKADQKELNKQLRAEQELAKRILSRKRMLPFVEKFNPDYQAGWVHKDICKRLEKFSQDVADQKSPRLMLFMPPRHGKSTLASVAFPAWHLGRNPDHEFISCSYSGSLAMSFSRKVRQVLREPNYKTIFEDTKLDKDSQSVESWQTTQGGGYVAAGVGGGITGKGAHVLLIDDPIKNREDAESENNREATWDWYTSTAYTRLSPGGGILVILTRWHDDDLAGRLLQHSENGADEWEVVKYPAIAEEDEEFRKQGEPLHPERYNHESLEMIQKAIGPRDWTALYQQNPVSDDGDYFTRDMIQYFEPDEVEYDKMRYYCAWDLAIGQRDRNDYSVGVVVGVDEYDNMFVVDLVRGKYDGYELVEKILDLYEQWRPGIVGIERGHIEMAIGPFLEKRVSERRLHSAYFKDLKVGRRDKEARARAIQGRMQQGRVFLPKDATWAGTMVAELLRFPNGVHDD
;
A
#
# COMPACT_ATOMS: atom_id res chain seq x y z
N MET A 1 -6.65 -48.40 18.14
CA MET A 1 -8.01 -48.90 17.94
C MET A 1 -8.95 -47.78 18.35
N THR A 2 -9.50 -47.06 17.40
CA THR A 2 -10.46 -45.99 17.65
C THR A 2 -11.80 -46.63 18.01
N ASP A 3 -12.27 -46.36 19.22
CA ASP A 3 -13.61 -46.78 19.68
C ASP A 3 -14.65 -46.20 18.70
N ILE A 4 -15.30 -47.11 17.94
CA ILE A 4 -16.42 -46.73 17.07
C ILE A 4 -17.63 -46.59 18.02
N THR A 5 -18.04 -45.36 18.26
CA THR A 5 -19.27 -45.05 19.00
C THR A 5 -20.47 -45.65 18.21
N LYS A 6 -21.18 -46.55 18.83
CA LYS A 6 -22.41 -47.16 18.27
C LYS A 6 -23.62 -46.38 18.76
N ILE A 7 -24.43 -45.90 17.81
CA ILE A 7 -25.69 -45.18 18.10
C ILE A 7 -26.88 -46.07 17.75
N GLU A 8 -27.89 -46.08 18.61
CA GLU A 8 -29.13 -46.83 18.42
C GLU A 8 -30.10 -46.11 17.52
N CYS A 9 -30.60 -46.77 16.46
CA CYS A 9 -31.66 -46.24 15.63
C CYS A 9 -32.98 -46.27 16.42
N TYR A 10 -33.67 -45.14 16.56
CA TYR A 10 -34.88 -45.04 17.35
C TYR A 10 -36.05 -45.89 16.77
N LYS A 11 -36.07 -46.19 15.48
CA LYS A 11 -37.12 -46.97 14.80
C LYS A 11 -36.88 -48.46 14.82
N CYS A 12 -35.73 -48.96 14.42
CA CYS A 12 -35.48 -50.38 14.34
C CYS A 12 -34.69 -50.94 15.53
N LYS A 13 -34.25 -50.10 16.49
CA LYS A 13 -33.50 -50.46 17.69
C LYS A 13 -32.16 -51.13 17.44
N LYS A 14 -31.60 -51.06 16.23
CA LYS A 14 -30.28 -51.60 15.95
C LYS A 14 -29.20 -50.65 16.32
N LEU A 15 -28.14 -51.11 16.98
CA LEU A 15 -26.90 -50.40 17.24
C LEU A 15 -26.04 -50.41 16.00
N LEU A 16 -25.79 -49.24 15.46
CA LEU A 16 -25.03 -49.01 14.21
C LEU A 16 -23.88 -48.04 14.45
N ALA A 17 -22.90 -48.07 13.59
CA ALA A 17 -21.82 -47.08 13.62
C ALA A 17 -22.41 -45.65 13.38
N ASP A 18 -21.81 -44.64 13.99
CA ASP A 18 -22.28 -43.26 14.00
C ASP A 18 -22.54 -42.69 12.59
N ASN A 19 -21.73 -43.07 11.63
CA ASN A 19 -21.84 -42.67 10.22
C ASN A 19 -23.05 -43.27 9.48
N LEU A 20 -23.74 -44.22 10.07
CA LEU A 20 -24.94 -44.86 9.51
C LEU A 20 -26.23 -44.40 10.17
N VAL A 21 -26.16 -43.45 11.10
CA VAL A 21 -27.30 -42.86 11.80
C VAL A 21 -27.37 -41.37 11.44
N LEU A 22 -28.48 -40.95 10.85
CA LEU A 22 -28.70 -39.55 10.47
C LEU A 22 -28.97 -38.67 11.69
N PRO A 23 -28.79 -37.32 11.61
CA PRO A 23 -28.94 -36.38 12.73
C PRO A 23 -30.25 -36.46 13.50
N LYS A 24 -31.30 -37.08 12.91
CA LYS A 24 -32.59 -37.32 13.57
C LYS A 24 -32.66 -38.67 14.30
N GLY A 25 -31.57 -39.40 14.45
CA GLY A 25 -31.52 -40.69 15.15
C GLY A 25 -32.09 -41.88 14.36
N LEU A 26 -32.34 -41.74 13.07
CA LEU A 26 -32.77 -42.82 12.15
C LEU A 26 -31.57 -43.40 11.43
N CYS A 27 -31.49 -44.72 11.30
CA CYS A 27 -30.48 -45.31 10.41
C CYS A 27 -30.84 -45.07 8.94
N VAL A 28 -29.82 -45.12 8.07
CA VAL A 28 -29.99 -44.90 6.62
C VAL A 28 -31.00 -45.82 5.97
N TYR A 29 -31.17 -47.04 6.50
CA TYR A 29 -32.15 -48.01 6.01
C TYR A 29 -33.57 -47.61 6.39
N CYS A 30 -33.81 -47.26 7.66
CA CYS A 30 -35.15 -46.80 8.11
C CYS A 30 -35.56 -45.46 7.50
N ALA A 31 -34.59 -44.59 7.22
CA ALA A 31 -34.82 -43.34 6.51
C ALA A 31 -35.16 -43.54 5.04
N ALA A 32 -34.56 -44.53 4.41
CA ALA A 32 -34.94 -44.94 3.02
C ALA A 32 -36.37 -45.50 2.98
N ASP A 33 -36.74 -46.40 3.90
CA ASP A 33 -38.11 -46.94 4.02
C ASP A 33 -39.13 -45.86 4.27
N GLU A 34 -38.85 -44.85 5.08
CA GLU A 34 -39.75 -43.72 5.28
C GLU A 34 -39.89 -42.84 4.04
N ALA A 35 -38.81 -42.66 3.28
CA ALA A 35 -38.83 -41.93 2.03
C ALA A 35 -39.70 -42.65 0.97
N ASP A 36 -39.70 -44.00 1.00
CA ASP A 36 -40.53 -44.81 0.10
C ASP A 36 -42.01 -44.87 0.49
N GLN A 37 -42.34 -44.58 1.77
CA GLN A 37 -43.71 -44.55 2.26
C GLN A 37 -44.39 -43.18 2.13
N LEU A 38 -43.70 -42.17 1.59
CA LEU A 38 -44.32 -40.86 1.34
C LEU A 38 -45.37 -40.97 0.23
N PRO A 39 -46.50 -40.24 0.36
CA PRO A 39 -47.50 -40.14 -0.71
C PRO A 39 -46.85 -39.64 -2.01
N GLU A 40 -47.28 -40.12 -3.17
CA GLU A 40 -46.74 -39.74 -4.49
C GLU A 40 -46.57 -38.21 -4.69
N PRO A 41 -47.52 -37.35 -4.30
CA PRO A 41 -47.38 -35.90 -4.40
C PRO A 41 -46.20 -35.32 -3.58
N GLN A 42 -45.88 -35.93 -2.42
CA GLN A 42 -44.78 -35.47 -1.57
C GLN A 42 -43.41 -35.94 -2.08
N LYS A 43 -43.32 -37.10 -2.73
CA LYS A 43 -42.14 -37.58 -3.42
C LYS A 43 -41.84 -36.67 -4.61
N GLN A 44 -42.85 -36.30 -5.38
CA GLN A 44 -42.71 -35.41 -6.52
C GLN A 44 -42.23 -34.02 -6.09
N GLN A 45 -42.83 -33.39 -5.06
CA GLN A 45 -42.44 -32.10 -4.53
C GLN A 45 -41.01 -32.08 -4.03
N LYS A 46 -40.53 -33.16 -3.37
CA LYS A 46 -39.12 -33.28 -2.93
C LYS A 46 -38.18 -33.42 -4.10
N ALA A 47 -38.54 -34.13 -5.16
CA ALA A 47 -37.76 -34.28 -6.38
C ALA A 47 -37.66 -32.95 -7.12
N ASP A 48 -38.78 -32.25 -7.29
CA ASP A 48 -38.83 -30.92 -7.93
C ASP A 48 -38.04 -29.89 -7.16
N GLN A 49 -38.10 -29.87 -5.83
CA GLN A 49 -37.27 -28.98 -4.98
C GLN A 49 -35.76 -29.29 -5.09
N LYS A 50 -35.40 -30.58 -5.20
CA LYS A 50 -34.01 -30.98 -5.39
C LYS A 50 -33.48 -30.55 -6.76
N GLU A 51 -34.28 -30.68 -7.81
CA GLU A 51 -33.90 -30.24 -9.15
C GLU A 51 -33.83 -28.71 -9.24
N LEU A 52 -34.80 -27.97 -8.65
CA LEU A 52 -34.74 -26.51 -8.54
C LEU A 52 -33.46 -26.03 -7.80
N ASN A 53 -33.14 -26.65 -6.67
CA ASN A 53 -31.90 -26.31 -5.93
C ASN A 53 -30.64 -26.63 -6.75
N LYS A 54 -30.63 -27.65 -7.56
CA LYS A 54 -29.54 -27.99 -8.47
C LYS A 54 -29.39 -26.94 -9.58
N GLN A 55 -30.50 -26.50 -10.18
CA GLN A 55 -30.55 -25.45 -11.19
C GLN A 55 -30.03 -24.12 -10.60
N LEU A 56 -30.54 -23.70 -9.44
CA LEU A 56 -30.06 -22.49 -8.75
C LEU A 56 -28.57 -22.51 -8.46
N ARG A 57 -28.04 -23.67 -8.02
CA ARG A 57 -26.58 -23.81 -7.80
C ARG A 57 -25.79 -23.71 -9.11
N ALA A 58 -26.29 -24.30 -10.19
CA ALA A 58 -25.66 -24.21 -11.49
C ALA A 58 -25.63 -22.77 -12.03
N GLU A 59 -26.75 -22.03 -11.89
CA GLU A 59 -26.84 -20.64 -12.27
C GLU A 59 -25.92 -19.74 -11.43
N GLN A 60 -25.87 -19.95 -10.12
CA GLN A 60 -24.94 -19.24 -9.24
C GLN A 60 -23.49 -19.50 -9.59
N GLU A 61 -23.13 -20.76 -9.91
CA GLU A 61 -21.77 -21.09 -10.32
C GLU A 61 -21.43 -20.47 -11.67
N LEU A 62 -22.34 -20.45 -12.63
CA LEU A 62 -22.17 -19.78 -13.92
C LEU A 62 -21.98 -18.27 -13.73
N ALA A 63 -22.78 -17.64 -12.90
CA ALA A 63 -22.66 -16.22 -12.58
C ALA A 63 -21.28 -15.91 -11.95
N LYS A 64 -20.82 -16.74 -11.00
CA LYS A 64 -19.48 -16.61 -10.40
C LYS A 64 -18.36 -16.77 -11.43
N ARG A 65 -18.48 -17.68 -12.40
CA ARG A 65 -17.49 -17.84 -13.48
C ARG A 65 -17.45 -16.61 -14.39
N ILE A 66 -18.60 -16.11 -14.82
CA ILE A 66 -18.69 -14.89 -15.63
C ILE A 66 -18.09 -13.70 -14.89
N LEU A 67 -18.39 -13.57 -13.61
CA LEU A 67 -17.87 -12.49 -12.78
C LEU A 67 -16.35 -12.60 -12.63
N SER A 68 -15.81 -13.80 -12.36
CA SER A 68 -14.37 -14.04 -12.25
C SER A 68 -13.62 -13.80 -13.56
N ARG A 69 -14.26 -14.04 -14.73
CA ARG A 69 -13.68 -13.67 -16.03
C ARG A 69 -13.59 -12.17 -16.23
N LYS A 70 -14.59 -11.40 -15.76
CA LYS A 70 -14.68 -9.94 -15.95
C LYS A 70 -13.94 -9.14 -14.91
N ARG A 71 -13.88 -9.63 -13.67
CA ARG A 71 -13.36 -8.91 -12.50
C ARG A 71 -12.28 -9.73 -11.80
N MET A 72 -11.21 -9.05 -11.44
CA MET A 72 -10.04 -9.71 -10.87
C MET A 72 -10.28 -10.16 -9.42
N LEU A 73 -10.95 -9.37 -8.58
CA LEU A 73 -11.16 -9.74 -7.18
C LEU A 73 -11.98 -11.04 -7.03
N PRO A 74 -13.14 -11.23 -7.70
CA PRO A 74 -13.85 -12.51 -7.71
C PRO A 74 -13.02 -13.69 -8.22
N PHE A 75 -12.08 -13.44 -9.14
CA PHE A 75 -11.11 -14.43 -9.56
C PHE A 75 -10.15 -14.81 -8.43
N VAL A 76 -9.59 -13.79 -7.73
CA VAL A 76 -8.70 -14.02 -6.58
C VAL A 76 -9.39 -14.83 -5.49
N GLU A 77 -10.61 -14.46 -5.10
CA GLU A 77 -11.40 -15.13 -4.07
C GLU A 77 -11.76 -16.57 -4.45
N LYS A 78 -11.98 -16.84 -5.74
CA LYS A 78 -12.28 -18.21 -6.22
C LYS A 78 -11.08 -19.15 -6.07
N PHE A 79 -9.85 -18.67 -6.26
CA PHE A 79 -8.62 -19.47 -6.14
C PHE A 79 -7.99 -19.39 -4.74
N ASN A 80 -8.43 -18.45 -3.91
CA ASN A 80 -8.00 -18.29 -2.53
C ASN A 80 -9.23 -18.00 -1.66
N PRO A 81 -10.02 -19.02 -1.28
CA PRO A 81 -11.26 -18.82 -0.53
C PRO A 81 -11.10 -18.09 0.82
N ASP A 82 -9.92 -18.21 1.43
CA ASP A 82 -9.58 -17.58 2.71
C ASP A 82 -8.98 -16.17 2.53
N TYR A 83 -8.99 -15.61 1.31
CA TYR A 83 -8.42 -14.30 1.03
C TYR A 83 -9.24 -13.18 1.65
N GLN A 84 -8.66 -12.48 2.62
CA GLN A 84 -9.30 -11.34 3.29
C GLN A 84 -9.00 -10.05 2.52
N ALA A 85 -9.93 -9.65 1.65
CA ALA A 85 -9.78 -8.47 0.84
C ALA A 85 -10.28 -7.21 1.58
N GLY A 86 -9.38 -6.36 2.05
CA GLY A 86 -9.69 -4.99 2.46
C GLY A 86 -9.95 -4.07 1.25
N TRP A 87 -10.23 -2.79 1.53
CA TRP A 87 -10.46 -1.78 0.50
C TRP A 87 -9.29 -1.65 -0.48
N VAL A 88 -8.06 -1.67 0.04
CA VAL A 88 -6.82 -1.54 -0.74
C VAL A 88 -6.70 -2.63 -1.81
N HIS A 89 -7.06 -3.87 -1.48
CA HIS A 89 -7.02 -4.99 -2.43
C HIS A 89 -8.07 -4.83 -3.54
N LYS A 90 -9.23 -4.24 -3.21
CA LYS A 90 -10.29 -3.90 -4.18
C LYS A 90 -9.81 -2.81 -5.13
N ASP A 91 -9.12 -1.79 -4.62
CA ASP A 91 -8.55 -0.71 -5.43
C ASP A 91 -7.44 -1.22 -6.35
N ILE A 92 -6.48 -1.99 -5.83
CA ILE A 92 -5.43 -2.63 -6.64
C ILE A 92 -6.03 -3.47 -7.77
N CYS A 93 -7.03 -4.31 -7.46
CA CYS A 93 -7.68 -5.13 -8.49
C CYS A 93 -8.31 -4.28 -9.60
N LYS A 94 -8.99 -3.17 -9.26
CA LYS A 94 -9.57 -2.24 -10.25
C LYS A 94 -8.50 -1.61 -11.14
N ARG A 95 -7.37 -1.18 -10.58
CA ARG A 95 -6.25 -0.60 -11.34
C ARG A 95 -5.60 -1.62 -12.26
N LEU A 96 -5.40 -2.84 -11.78
CA LEU A 96 -4.87 -3.94 -12.60
C LEU A 96 -5.85 -4.36 -13.71
N GLU A 97 -7.17 -4.33 -13.46
CA GLU A 97 -8.20 -4.54 -14.48
C GLU A 97 -8.11 -3.48 -15.58
N LYS A 98 -8.00 -2.19 -15.18
CA LYS A 98 -7.83 -1.07 -16.11
C LYS A 98 -6.53 -1.22 -16.89
N PHE A 99 -5.41 -1.46 -16.22
CA PHE A 99 -4.11 -1.68 -16.85
C PHE A 99 -4.17 -2.83 -17.88
N SER A 100 -4.79 -3.96 -17.54
CA SER A 100 -4.98 -5.08 -18.47
C SER A 100 -5.78 -4.68 -19.71
N GLN A 101 -6.83 -3.89 -19.55
CA GLN A 101 -7.64 -3.40 -20.65
C GLN A 101 -6.87 -2.40 -21.52
N ASP A 102 -6.12 -1.47 -20.90
CA ASP A 102 -5.32 -0.49 -21.63
C ASP A 102 -4.18 -1.15 -22.44
N VAL A 103 -3.60 -2.26 -21.94
CA VAL A 103 -2.67 -3.10 -22.73
C VAL A 103 -3.38 -3.74 -23.92
N ALA A 104 -4.55 -4.33 -23.72
CA ALA A 104 -5.33 -4.95 -24.80
C ALA A 104 -5.77 -3.91 -25.86
N ASP A 105 -6.02 -2.67 -25.43
CA ASP A 105 -6.33 -1.53 -26.29
C ASP A 105 -5.07 -0.85 -26.89
N GLN A 106 -3.88 -1.38 -26.63
CA GLN A 106 -2.57 -0.87 -27.13
C GLN A 106 -2.26 0.58 -26.70
N LYS A 107 -2.63 0.98 -25.46
CA LYS A 107 -2.45 2.34 -24.94
C LYS A 107 -1.12 2.57 -24.20
N SER A 108 -0.24 1.59 -24.17
CA SER A 108 1.06 1.68 -23.47
C SER A 108 0.97 2.13 -22.01
N PRO A 109 0.14 1.52 -21.14
CA PRO A 109 -0.04 1.99 -19.77
C PRO A 109 1.24 1.83 -18.95
N ARG A 110 1.47 2.79 -18.03
CA ARG A 110 2.56 2.82 -17.07
C ARG A 110 1.97 2.93 -15.67
N LEU A 111 2.16 1.93 -14.83
CA LEU A 111 1.58 1.88 -13.49
C LEU A 111 2.65 1.54 -12.45
N MET A 112 2.75 2.35 -11.41
CA MET A 112 3.55 2.07 -10.21
C MET A 112 2.64 1.87 -9.00
N LEU A 113 2.86 0.79 -8.25
CA LEU A 113 2.17 0.51 -6.99
C LEU A 113 3.19 0.37 -5.87
N PHE A 114 3.18 1.31 -4.92
CA PHE A 114 4.03 1.30 -3.74
C PHE A 114 3.22 0.86 -2.53
N MET A 115 3.67 -0.18 -1.83
CA MET A 115 2.92 -0.76 -0.73
C MET A 115 3.86 -1.41 0.30
N PRO A 116 3.53 -1.35 1.59
CA PRO A 116 4.33 -1.97 2.64
C PRO A 116 4.52 -3.48 2.45
N PRO A 117 5.56 -4.05 3.06
CA PRO A 117 5.79 -5.48 3.06
C PRO A 117 4.58 -6.25 3.61
N ARG A 118 4.32 -7.46 3.09
CA ARG A 118 3.29 -8.38 3.59
C ARG A 118 1.82 -7.91 3.49
N HIS A 119 1.52 -6.82 2.79
CA HIS A 119 0.15 -6.35 2.53
C HIS A 119 -0.49 -6.92 1.25
N GLY A 120 0.07 -7.97 0.66
CA GLY A 120 -0.57 -8.72 -0.43
C GLY A 120 -0.20 -8.28 -1.85
N LYS A 121 0.67 -7.27 -2.03
CA LYS A 121 1.04 -6.74 -3.36
C LYS A 121 1.42 -7.80 -4.38
N SER A 122 2.41 -8.65 -4.07
CA SER A 122 2.89 -9.68 -5.01
C SER A 122 1.88 -10.81 -5.23
N THR A 123 1.02 -11.10 -4.23
CA THR A 123 -0.06 -12.09 -4.41
C THR A 123 -1.04 -11.63 -5.50
N LEU A 124 -1.40 -10.34 -5.49
CA LEU A 124 -2.29 -9.77 -6.49
C LEU A 124 -1.57 -9.55 -7.82
N ALA A 125 -0.46 -8.81 -7.82
CA ALA A 125 0.15 -8.32 -9.06
C ALA A 125 1.10 -9.34 -9.72
N SER A 126 1.78 -10.23 -8.94
CA SER A 126 2.75 -11.17 -9.51
C SER A 126 2.24 -12.60 -9.64
N VAL A 127 1.05 -12.91 -9.06
CA VAL A 127 0.45 -14.24 -9.18
C VAL A 127 -0.95 -14.18 -9.81
N ALA A 128 -1.88 -13.48 -9.17
CA ALA A 128 -3.27 -13.47 -9.63
C ALA A 128 -3.45 -12.69 -10.94
N PHE A 129 -2.82 -11.53 -11.07
CA PHE A 129 -2.92 -10.68 -12.25
C PHE A 129 -2.39 -11.35 -13.52
N PRO A 130 -1.17 -11.94 -13.56
CA PRO A 130 -0.71 -12.65 -14.76
C PRO A 130 -1.63 -13.81 -15.15
N ALA A 131 -2.12 -14.59 -14.18
CA ALA A 131 -3.04 -15.68 -14.45
C ALA A 131 -4.37 -15.16 -15.04
N TRP A 132 -4.92 -14.07 -14.49
CA TRP A 132 -6.16 -13.47 -14.94
C TRP A 132 -6.01 -12.77 -16.30
N HIS A 133 -4.91 -12.02 -16.50
CA HIS A 133 -4.62 -11.32 -17.75
C HIS A 133 -4.46 -12.28 -18.92
N LEU A 134 -3.63 -13.32 -18.75
CA LEU A 134 -3.41 -14.37 -19.77
C LEU A 134 -4.68 -15.21 -20.01
N GLY A 135 -5.56 -15.32 -19.03
CA GLY A 135 -6.87 -15.93 -19.22
C GLY A 135 -7.75 -15.18 -20.20
N ARG A 136 -7.64 -13.85 -20.22
CA ARG A 136 -8.40 -12.94 -21.10
C ARG A 136 -7.70 -12.71 -22.45
N ASN A 137 -6.37 -12.70 -22.44
CA ASN A 137 -5.52 -12.41 -23.59
C ASN A 137 -4.46 -13.53 -23.72
N PRO A 138 -4.86 -14.72 -24.16
CA PRO A 138 -3.99 -15.90 -24.13
C PRO A 138 -2.86 -15.87 -25.17
N ASP A 139 -2.87 -14.91 -26.08
CA ASP A 139 -1.83 -14.61 -27.07
C ASP A 139 -0.81 -13.56 -26.59
N HIS A 140 -1.05 -12.93 -25.43
CA HIS A 140 -0.12 -11.94 -24.90
C HIS A 140 1.11 -12.60 -24.27
N GLU A 141 2.26 -11.96 -24.42
CA GLU A 141 3.53 -12.32 -23.80
C GLU A 141 3.75 -11.50 -22.52
N PHE A 142 4.16 -12.17 -21.45
CA PHE A 142 4.35 -11.58 -20.13
C PHE A 142 5.79 -11.81 -19.68
N ILE A 143 6.52 -10.75 -19.35
CA ILE A 143 7.84 -10.82 -18.69
C ILE A 143 7.67 -10.37 -17.25
N SER A 144 8.09 -11.21 -16.30
CA SER A 144 8.06 -10.89 -14.87
C SER A 144 9.47 -10.95 -14.29
N CYS A 145 9.93 -9.82 -13.75
CA CYS A 145 11.25 -9.67 -13.17
C CYS A 145 11.15 -9.37 -11.68
N SER A 146 12.10 -9.87 -10.88
CA SER A 146 12.27 -9.55 -9.46
C SER A 146 13.76 -9.44 -9.15
N TYR A 147 14.14 -9.01 -7.93
CA TYR A 147 15.55 -8.92 -7.54
C TYR A 147 16.34 -10.22 -7.74
N SER A 148 15.68 -11.36 -7.81
CA SER A 148 16.35 -12.65 -8.10
C SER A 148 15.52 -13.54 -9.01
N GLY A 149 16.19 -14.34 -9.85
CA GLY A 149 15.54 -15.35 -10.68
C GLY A 149 14.77 -16.38 -9.86
N SER A 150 15.25 -16.75 -8.67
CA SER A 150 14.57 -17.72 -7.79
C SER A 150 13.21 -17.22 -7.32
N LEU A 151 13.09 -15.91 -6.99
CA LEU A 151 11.83 -15.31 -6.61
C LEU A 151 10.87 -15.23 -7.81
N ALA A 152 11.34 -14.72 -8.95
CA ALA A 152 10.55 -14.66 -10.19
C ALA A 152 10.02 -16.05 -10.61
N MET A 153 10.87 -17.08 -10.54
CA MET A 153 10.46 -18.46 -10.80
C MET A 153 9.46 -19.01 -9.78
N SER A 154 9.49 -18.54 -8.53
CA SER A 154 8.49 -18.90 -7.52
C SER A 154 7.10 -18.36 -7.89
N PHE A 155 7.02 -17.14 -8.41
CA PHE A 155 5.78 -16.55 -8.91
C PHE A 155 5.30 -17.29 -10.18
N SER A 156 6.18 -17.54 -11.14
CA SER A 156 5.88 -18.34 -12.35
C SER A 156 5.26 -19.69 -12.01
N ARG A 157 5.82 -20.40 -11.01
CA ARG A 157 5.30 -21.69 -10.53
C ARG A 157 3.86 -21.57 -10.02
N LYS A 158 3.57 -20.52 -9.24
CA LYS A 158 2.22 -20.25 -8.69
C LYS A 158 1.23 -19.86 -9.79
N VAL A 159 1.62 -18.99 -10.72
CA VAL A 159 0.79 -18.63 -11.89
C VAL A 159 0.43 -19.88 -12.68
N ARG A 160 1.42 -20.70 -13.02
CA ARG A 160 1.22 -21.95 -13.76
C ARG A 160 0.36 -22.96 -13.00
N GLN A 161 0.46 -23.00 -11.65
CA GLN A 161 -0.42 -23.82 -10.82
C GLN A 161 -1.87 -23.38 -10.95
N VAL A 162 -2.16 -22.09 -10.90
CA VAL A 162 -3.51 -21.53 -11.10
C VAL A 162 -4.04 -21.93 -12.49
N LEU A 163 -3.26 -21.80 -13.55
CA LEU A 163 -3.67 -22.17 -14.90
C LEU A 163 -3.99 -23.68 -15.05
N ARG A 164 -3.38 -24.54 -14.22
CA ARG A 164 -3.61 -25.99 -14.22
C ARG A 164 -4.86 -26.41 -13.44
N GLU A 165 -5.39 -25.54 -12.59
CA GLU A 165 -6.57 -25.89 -11.80
C GLU A 165 -7.81 -26.14 -12.69
N PRO A 166 -8.63 -27.13 -12.36
CA PRO A 166 -9.86 -27.42 -13.11
C PRO A 166 -10.79 -26.21 -13.20
N ASN A 167 -10.89 -25.44 -12.12
CA ASN A 167 -11.71 -24.23 -12.06
C ASN A 167 -11.24 -23.15 -13.05
N TYR A 168 -9.93 -23.04 -13.32
CA TYR A 168 -9.40 -22.06 -14.27
C TYR A 168 -9.94 -22.33 -15.68
N LYS A 169 -9.92 -23.59 -16.11
CA LYS A 169 -10.44 -24.01 -17.42
C LYS A 169 -11.93 -23.74 -17.60
N THR A 170 -12.70 -23.70 -16.50
CA THR A 170 -14.13 -23.37 -16.57
C THR A 170 -14.39 -21.86 -16.69
N ILE A 171 -13.40 -21.03 -16.31
CA ILE A 171 -13.48 -19.57 -16.44
C ILE A 171 -12.90 -19.13 -17.79
N PHE A 172 -11.74 -19.68 -18.18
CA PHE A 172 -10.98 -19.34 -19.38
C PHE A 172 -10.78 -20.60 -20.24
N GLU A 173 -11.79 -20.96 -20.99
CA GLU A 173 -11.85 -22.23 -21.76
C GLU A 173 -10.77 -22.30 -22.86
N ASP A 174 -10.44 -21.14 -23.44
CA ASP A 174 -9.50 -21.02 -24.55
C ASP A 174 -8.04 -20.99 -24.10
N THR A 175 -7.76 -20.67 -22.84
CA THR A 175 -6.39 -20.54 -22.32
C THR A 175 -5.89 -21.89 -21.81
N LYS A 176 -4.91 -22.45 -22.52
CA LYS A 176 -4.26 -23.74 -22.17
C LYS A 176 -2.76 -23.59 -22.23
N LEU A 177 -2.07 -24.25 -21.30
CA LEU A 177 -0.60 -24.36 -21.36
C LEU A 177 -0.21 -25.24 -22.53
N ASP A 178 0.78 -24.81 -23.31
CA ASP A 178 1.43 -25.62 -24.31
C ASP A 178 2.17 -26.79 -23.63
N LYS A 179 2.06 -28.00 -24.20
CA LYS A 179 2.67 -29.20 -23.63
C LYS A 179 4.18 -29.24 -23.79
N ASP A 180 4.69 -28.61 -24.84
CA ASP A 180 6.10 -28.65 -25.22
C ASP A 180 6.93 -27.51 -24.62
N SER A 181 6.26 -26.47 -24.03
CA SER A 181 6.89 -25.32 -23.43
C SER A 181 6.38 -25.08 -22.01
N GLN A 182 6.94 -25.80 -21.02
CA GLN A 182 6.49 -25.74 -19.62
C GLN A 182 7.63 -25.63 -18.59
N SER A 183 8.74 -25.01 -18.91
CA SER A 183 9.77 -24.75 -17.89
C SER A 183 9.28 -23.72 -16.86
N VAL A 184 9.91 -23.64 -15.69
CA VAL A 184 9.55 -22.65 -14.67
C VAL A 184 10.00 -21.24 -15.10
N GLU A 185 11.08 -21.16 -15.85
CA GLU A 185 11.63 -19.91 -16.36
C GLU A 185 10.81 -19.35 -17.54
N SER A 186 10.30 -20.26 -18.40
CA SER A 186 9.55 -19.83 -19.59
C SER A 186 8.55 -20.91 -19.99
N TRP A 187 7.30 -20.51 -20.16
CA TRP A 187 6.23 -21.37 -20.64
C TRP A 187 5.30 -20.59 -21.57
N GLN A 188 4.59 -21.32 -22.41
CA GLN A 188 3.71 -20.74 -23.42
C GLN A 188 2.27 -21.25 -23.27
N THR A 189 1.35 -20.47 -23.84
CA THR A 189 -0.02 -20.89 -24.09
C THR A 189 -0.14 -21.49 -25.49
N THR A 190 -1.16 -22.29 -25.72
CA THR A 190 -1.46 -22.83 -27.05
C THR A 190 -1.87 -21.80 -28.09
N GLN A 191 -2.05 -20.52 -27.68
CA GLN A 191 -2.40 -19.42 -28.57
C GLN A 191 -1.24 -18.47 -28.87
N GLY A 192 -0.01 -18.86 -28.50
CA GLY A 192 1.21 -18.13 -28.82
C GLY A 192 1.66 -17.13 -27.78
N GLY A 193 0.83 -16.82 -26.78
CA GLY A 193 1.28 -16.03 -25.62
C GLY A 193 2.14 -16.85 -24.67
N GLY A 194 2.59 -16.22 -23.59
CA GLY A 194 3.44 -16.92 -22.64
C GLY A 194 3.90 -16.07 -21.47
N TYR A 195 4.77 -16.67 -20.66
CA TYR A 195 5.30 -16.04 -19.45
C TYR A 195 6.80 -16.36 -19.33
N VAL A 196 7.59 -15.33 -19.07
CA VAL A 196 9.02 -15.43 -18.81
C VAL A 196 9.30 -14.89 -17.42
N ALA A 197 10.02 -15.66 -16.60
CA ALA A 197 10.47 -15.27 -15.27
C ALA A 197 11.98 -15.07 -15.25
N ALA A 198 12.44 -13.90 -14.81
CA ALA A 198 13.86 -13.58 -14.73
C ALA A 198 14.20 -12.76 -13.47
N GLY A 199 15.46 -12.80 -13.06
CA GLY A 199 15.99 -11.80 -12.13
C GLY A 199 16.33 -10.50 -12.85
N VAL A 200 16.42 -9.37 -12.12
CA VAL A 200 17.06 -8.15 -12.62
C VAL A 200 18.49 -8.49 -13.09
N GLY A 201 18.86 -7.99 -14.27
CA GLY A 201 20.13 -8.40 -14.92
C GLY A 201 20.09 -9.78 -15.60
N GLY A 202 18.99 -10.54 -15.45
CA GLY A 202 18.85 -11.88 -16.06
C GLY A 202 18.53 -11.84 -17.56
N GLY A 203 18.65 -13.03 -18.20
CA GLY A 203 18.50 -13.18 -19.64
C GLY A 203 17.05 -13.11 -20.12
N ILE A 204 16.58 -11.94 -20.53
CA ILE A 204 15.29 -11.72 -21.21
C ILE A 204 15.47 -11.31 -22.69
N THR A 205 16.69 -11.31 -23.17
CA THR A 205 17.03 -10.97 -24.55
C THR A 205 16.38 -11.94 -25.53
N GLY A 206 15.81 -11.42 -26.61
CA GLY A 206 15.09 -12.24 -27.61
C GLY A 206 13.66 -12.64 -27.20
N LYS A 207 13.14 -12.12 -26.07
CA LYS A 207 11.73 -12.28 -25.66
C LYS A 207 10.99 -10.96 -25.91
N GLY A 208 9.70 -11.06 -26.24
CA GLY A 208 8.80 -9.90 -26.32
C GLY A 208 7.90 -9.80 -25.09
N ALA A 209 7.31 -8.65 -24.84
CA ALA A 209 6.38 -8.45 -23.76
C ALA A 209 5.23 -7.50 -24.12
N HIS A 210 4.00 -7.96 -24.00
CA HIS A 210 2.82 -7.11 -23.93
C HIS A 210 2.68 -6.54 -22.51
N VAL A 211 3.15 -7.27 -21.50
CA VAL A 211 3.25 -6.80 -20.12
C VAL A 211 4.64 -7.08 -19.57
N LEU A 212 5.32 -6.02 -19.15
CA LEU A 212 6.54 -6.10 -18.36
C LEU A 212 6.18 -5.79 -16.88
N LEU A 213 6.29 -6.80 -16.03
CA LEU A 213 6.12 -6.67 -14.58
C LEU A 213 7.48 -6.67 -13.89
N ILE A 214 7.72 -5.70 -13.05
CA ILE A 214 8.90 -5.60 -12.19
C ILE A 214 8.42 -5.58 -10.73
N ASP A 215 8.70 -6.66 -9.99
CA ASP A 215 8.28 -6.84 -8.58
C ASP A 215 9.50 -6.85 -7.67
N ASP A 216 9.60 -5.84 -6.79
CA ASP A 216 10.69 -5.66 -5.83
C ASP A 216 12.08 -5.88 -6.50
N PRO A 217 12.55 -4.94 -7.35
CA PRO A 217 13.80 -5.10 -8.11
C PRO A 217 15.06 -5.07 -7.23
N ILE A 218 14.96 -4.59 -6.00
CA ILE A 218 16.04 -4.51 -4.98
C ILE A 218 15.67 -5.43 -3.81
N LYS A 219 16.65 -6.17 -3.31
CA LYS A 219 16.45 -7.25 -2.34
C LYS A 219 16.33 -6.75 -0.89
N ASN A 220 17.22 -5.86 -0.48
CA ASN A 220 17.40 -5.44 0.90
C ASN A 220 18.03 -4.05 0.99
N ARG A 221 18.24 -3.58 2.22
CA ARG A 221 18.85 -2.27 2.51
C ARG A 221 20.26 -2.13 1.93
N GLU A 222 21.12 -3.13 2.10
CA GLU A 222 22.49 -3.11 1.62
C GLU A 222 22.55 -2.92 0.09
N ASP A 223 21.71 -3.64 -0.65
CA ASP A 223 21.63 -3.50 -2.10
C ASP A 223 21.07 -2.12 -2.50
N ALA A 224 20.12 -1.58 -1.72
CA ALA A 224 19.52 -0.27 -1.97
C ALA A 224 20.49 0.90 -1.74
N GLU A 225 21.37 0.80 -0.72
CA GLU A 225 22.40 1.79 -0.41
C GLU A 225 23.53 1.78 -1.45
N SER A 226 23.74 0.65 -2.13
CA SER A 226 24.79 0.52 -3.13
C SER A 226 24.44 1.29 -4.42
N GLU A 227 25.13 2.39 -4.68
CA GLU A 227 24.99 3.16 -5.92
C GLU A 227 25.21 2.27 -7.16
N ASN A 228 26.22 1.40 -7.12
CA ASN A 228 26.49 0.46 -8.21
C ASN A 228 25.31 -0.47 -8.50
N ASN A 229 24.60 -0.92 -7.47
CA ASN A 229 23.43 -1.79 -7.65
C ASN A 229 22.24 -0.98 -8.21
N ARG A 230 22.05 0.26 -7.78
CA ARG A 230 21.01 1.14 -8.33
C ARG A 230 21.30 1.47 -9.79
N GLU A 231 22.54 1.79 -10.11
CA GLU A 231 23.00 2.05 -11.49
C GLU A 231 22.83 0.81 -12.38
N ALA A 232 23.29 -0.35 -11.93
CA ALA A 232 23.13 -1.61 -12.67
C ALA A 232 21.65 -1.96 -12.92
N THR A 233 20.77 -1.66 -11.96
CA THR A 233 19.31 -1.86 -12.11
C THR A 233 18.73 -0.89 -13.15
N TRP A 234 19.18 0.36 -13.15
CA TRP A 234 18.80 1.37 -14.12
C TRP A 234 19.28 1.03 -15.54
N ASP A 235 20.55 0.66 -15.69
CA ASP A 235 21.12 0.24 -16.97
C ASP A 235 20.41 -0.97 -17.54
N TRP A 236 20.11 -1.96 -16.70
CA TRP A 236 19.33 -3.11 -17.11
C TRP A 236 17.93 -2.70 -17.58
N TYR A 237 17.25 -1.81 -16.85
CA TYR A 237 15.93 -1.35 -17.23
C TYR A 237 15.95 -0.66 -18.59
N THR A 238 16.84 0.31 -18.78
CA THR A 238 16.90 1.13 -19.99
C THR A 238 17.41 0.37 -21.22
N SER A 239 18.49 -0.40 -21.05
CA SER A 239 19.15 -1.11 -22.16
C SER A 239 18.47 -2.43 -22.54
N THR A 240 17.85 -3.11 -21.57
CA THR A 240 17.38 -4.49 -21.77
C THR A 240 15.85 -4.59 -21.57
N ALA A 241 15.32 -4.26 -20.40
CA ALA A 241 13.93 -4.55 -20.06
C ALA A 241 12.92 -3.72 -20.89
N TYR A 242 13.14 -2.40 -20.96
CA TYR A 242 12.28 -1.50 -21.72
C TYR A 242 12.22 -1.87 -23.21
N THR A 243 13.35 -2.29 -23.78
CA THR A 243 13.44 -2.67 -25.20
C THR A 243 12.72 -3.97 -25.55
N ARG A 244 12.14 -4.68 -24.58
CA ARG A 244 11.34 -5.90 -24.78
C ARG A 244 9.87 -5.63 -25.06
N LEU A 245 9.40 -4.40 -24.80
CA LEU A 245 7.99 -4.09 -24.97
C LEU A 245 7.55 -4.18 -26.43
N SER A 246 6.45 -4.87 -26.63
CA SER A 246 5.69 -4.84 -27.87
C SER A 246 5.01 -3.45 -28.02
N PRO A 247 4.73 -2.97 -29.24
CA PRO A 247 3.95 -1.75 -29.43
C PRO A 247 2.62 -1.83 -28.65
N GLY A 248 2.31 -0.78 -27.88
CA GLY A 248 1.13 -0.75 -27.04
C GLY A 248 1.29 -1.47 -25.68
N GLY A 249 2.42 -2.14 -25.46
CA GLY A 249 2.68 -2.90 -24.22
C GLY A 249 2.80 -2.01 -22.97
N GLY A 250 2.39 -2.57 -21.83
CA GLY A 250 2.37 -1.89 -20.54
C GLY A 250 3.52 -2.28 -19.63
N ILE A 251 3.92 -1.35 -18.76
CA ILE A 251 4.87 -1.61 -17.67
C ILE A 251 4.17 -1.46 -16.33
N LEU A 252 4.25 -2.50 -15.51
CA LEU A 252 3.78 -2.53 -14.12
C LEU A 252 4.97 -2.65 -13.19
N VAL A 253 5.23 -1.63 -12.37
CA VAL A 253 6.27 -1.65 -11.33
C VAL A 253 5.57 -1.73 -9.98
N ILE A 254 5.85 -2.78 -9.23
CA ILE A 254 5.37 -2.93 -7.85
C ILE A 254 6.56 -3.10 -6.92
N LEU A 255 6.62 -2.30 -5.89
CA LEU A 255 7.73 -2.37 -4.97
C LEU A 255 7.42 -1.80 -3.58
N THR A 256 8.27 -2.17 -2.65
CA THR A 256 8.47 -1.45 -1.40
C THR A 256 9.65 -0.50 -1.61
N ARG A 257 9.48 0.78 -1.28
CA ARG A 257 10.51 1.80 -1.49
C ARG A 257 11.62 1.62 -0.45
N TRP A 258 12.87 1.47 -0.91
CA TRP A 258 14.06 1.36 -0.04
C TRP A 258 14.90 2.61 -0.03
N HIS A 259 14.99 3.30 -1.16
CA HIS A 259 15.85 4.45 -1.41
C HIS A 259 15.12 5.41 -2.36
N ASP A 260 15.34 6.71 -2.24
CA ASP A 260 14.75 7.71 -3.14
C ASP A 260 15.27 7.59 -4.58
N ASP A 261 16.58 7.30 -4.76
CA ASP A 261 17.21 7.00 -6.04
C ASP A 261 17.08 5.51 -6.46
N ASP A 262 16.00 4.82 -6.07
CA ASP A 262 15.68 3.49 -6.58
C ASP A 262 15.11 3.57 -8.03
N LEU A 263 14.86 2.40 -8.64
CA LEU A 263 14.31 2.36 -10.00
C LEU A 263 13.06 3.26 -10.16
N ALA A 264 12.16 3.26 -9.18
CA ALA A 264 10.96 4.09 -9.25
C ALA A 264 11.29 5.59 -9.14
N GLY A 265 12.21 5.98 -8.26
CA GLY A 265 12.67 7.36 -8.14
C GLY A 265 13.25 7.89 -9.45
N ARG A 266 14.13 7.12 -10.10
CA ARG A 266 14.71 7.47 -11.40
C ARG A 266 13.65 7.55 -12.50
N LEU A 267 12.71 6.62 -12.55
CA LEU A 267 11.60 6.66 -13.52
C LEU A 267 10.74 7.91 -13.36
N LEU A 268 10.44 8.31 -12.13
CA LEU A 268 9.66 9.52 -11.85
C LEU A 268 10.42 10.79 -12.26
N GLN A 269 11.72 10.86 -11.95
CA GLN A 269 12.57 11.96 -12.38
C GLN A 269 12.65 12.08 -13.92
N HIS A 270 12.72 10.95 -14.62
CA HIS A 270 12.72 10.93 -16.09
C HIS A 270 11.35 11.33 -16.66
N SER A 271 10.25 10.99 -15.99
CA SER A 271 8.88 11.41 -16.36
C SER A 271 8.74 12.94 -16.35
N GLU A 272 9.29 13.61 -15.31
CA GLU A 272 9.32 15.07 -15.21
C GLU A 272 10.09 15.72 -16.37
N ASN A 273 11.05 15.01 -16.94
CA ASN A 273 11.86 15.44 -18.09
C ASN A 273 11.26 15.03 -19.47
N GLY A 274 9.99 14.63 -19.52
CA GLY A 274 9.25 14.35 -20.74
C GLY A 274 9.37 12.91 -21.27
N ALA A 275 9.79 11.95 -20.41
CA ALA A 275 9.71 10.52 -20.71
C ALA A 275 8.28 9.95 -20.46
N ASP A 276 8.15 8.64 -20.30
CA ASP A 276 6.86 7.98 -20.02
C ASP A 276 6.13 8.61 -18.81
N GLU A 277 4.85 8.93 -18.96
CA GLU A 277 3.99 9.36 -17.86
C GLU A 277 3.50 8.15 -17.06
N TRP A 278 3.61 8.22 -15.71
CA TRP A 278 3.28 7.14 -14.81
C TRP A 278 2.04 7.44 -13.97
N GLU A 279 1.10 6.49 -13.93
CA GLU A 279 0.10 6.45 -12.86
C GLU A 279 0.79 5.91 -11.61
N VAL A 280 0.96 6.76 -10.59
CA VAL A 280 1.65 6.41 -9.32
C VAL A 280 0.64 6.29 -8.21
N VAL A 281 0.62 5.13 -7.56
CA VAL A 281 -0.28 4.86 -6.44
C VAL A 281 0.54 4.46 -5.23
N LYS A 282 0.46 5.28 -4.18
CA LYS A 282 1.08 5.03 -2.88
C LYS A 282 0.04 4.51 -1.91
N TYR A 283 0.39 3.48 -1.17
CA TYR A 283 -0.40 2.94 -0.07
C TYR A 283 0.45 2.97 1.21
N PRO A 284 0.54 4.09 1.93
CA PRO A 284 1.25 4.14 3.21
C PRO A 284 0.56 3.26 4.25
N ALA A 285 1.32 2.66 5.17
CA ALA A 285 0.78 1.79 6.21
C ALA A 285 -0.22 2.48 7.13
N ILE A 286 0.03 3.76 7.41
CA ILE A 286 -0.87 4.67 8.14
C ILE A 286 -1.14 5.86 7.23
N ALA A 287 -2.40 6.26 7.08
CA ALA A 287 -2.79 7.39 6.26
C ALA A 287 -2.16 8.68 6.79
N GLU A 288 -1.45 9.41 5.95
CA GLU A 288 -0.81 10.69 6.29
C GLU A 288 -1.78 11.86 6.18
N GLU A 289 -2.85 11.70 5.40
CA GLU A 289 -3.95 12.64 5.23
C GLU A 289 -5.28 11.90 5.05
N ASP A 290 -6.39 12.63 4.96
CA ASP A 290 -7.68 12.05 4.58
C ASP A 290 -7.63 11.57 3.12
N GLU A 291 -7.88 10.29 2.91
CA GLU A 291 -7.92 9.64 1.61
C GLU A 291 -9.37 9.27 1.23
N GLU A 292 -9.60 8.83 0.00
CA GLU A 292 -10.94 8.38 -0.45
C GLU A 292 -11.54 7.29 0.44
N PHE A 293 -10.70 6.37 0.96
CA PHE A 293 -11.16 5.17 1.67
C PHE A 293 -10.80 5.13 3.15
N ARG A 294 -10.04 6.09 3.67
CA ARG A 294 -9.64 6.15 5.07
C ARG A 294 -9.30 7.57 5.51
N LYS A 295 -9.42 7.81 6.80
CA LYS A 295 -9.05 9.06 7.44
C LYS A 295 -7.58 9.09 7.82
N GLN A 296 -7.04 10.31 8.01
CA GLN A 296 -5.69 10.49 8.55
C GLN A 296 -5.50 9.67 9.82
N GLY A 297 -4.38 8.97 9.91
CA GLY A 297 -4.05 8.09 11.03
C GLY A 297 -4.58 6.66 10.90
N GLU A 298 -5.51 6.34 9.99
CA GLU A 298 -6.04 4.99 9.87
C GLU A 298 -5.08 4.01 9.19
N PRO A 299 -4.99 2.74 9.67
CA PRO A 299 -4.18 1.70 9.06
C PRO A 299 -4.64 1.31 7.65
N LEU A 300 -3.70 0.88 6.82
CA LEU A 300 -3.96 0.42 5.44
C LEU A 300 -4.85 -0.83 5.37
N HIS A 301 -4.63 -1.78 6.26
CA HIS A 301 -5.35 -3.06 6.33
C HIS A 301 -5.54 -3.46 7.79
N PRO A 302 -6.49 -2.82 8.50
CA PRO A 302 -6.67 -2.97 9.95
C PRO A 302 -7.00 -4.39 10.38
N GLU A 303 -7.64 -5.20 9.52
CA GLU A 303 -7.97 -6.59 9.79
C GLU A 303 -6.73 -7.48 9.95
N ARG A 304 -5.60 -7.06 9.38
CA ARG A 304 -4.33 -7.78 9.46
C ARG A 304 -3.27 -7.06 10.26
N TYR A 305 -3.21 -5.74 10.13
CA TYR A 305 -2.26 -4.86 10.80
C TYR A 305 -3.02 -3.70 11.45
N ASN A 306 -3.40 -3.86 12.70
CA ASN A 306 -4.00 -2.80 13.50
C ASN A 306 -2.94 -1.79 13.98
N HIS A 307 -3.36 -0.70 14.63
CA HIS A 307 -2.45 0.33 15.15
C HIS A 307 -1.35 -0.24 16.04
N GLU A 308 -1.72 -1.08 17.01
CA GLU A 308 -0.77 -1.67 17.96
C GLU A 308 0.33 -2.49 17.26
N SER A 309 -0.05 -3.30 16.26
CA SER A 309 0.91 -4.08 15.46
C SER A 309 1.84 -3.17 14.65
N LEU A 310 1.31 -2.08 14.08
CA LEU A 310 2.11 -1.14 13.30
C LEU A 310 3.05 -0.32 14.17
N GLU A 311 2.62 0.10 15.37
CA GLU A 311 3.48 0.75 16.35
C GLU A 311 4.63 -0.16 16.82
N MET A 312 4.33 -1.44 17.10
CA MET A 312 5.38 -2.40 17.45
C MET A 312 6.41 -2.57 16.32
N ILE A 313 5.95 -2.63 15.06
CA ILE A 313 6.83 -2.72 13.90
C ILE A 313 7.67 -1.44 13.80
N GLN A 314 7.05 -0.26 13.91
CA GLN A 314 7.74 1.03 13.83
C GLN A 314 8.86 1.14 14.88
N LYS A 315 8.58 0.77 16.13
CA LYS A 315 9.58 0.73 17.21
C LYS A 315 10.71 -0.26 16.92
N ALA A 316 10.38 -1.41 16.31
CA ALA A 316 11.37 -2.45 16.04
C ALA A 316 12.33 -2.09 14.89
N ILE A 317 11.85 -1.42 13.82
CA ILE A 317 12.65 -1.13 12.63
C ILE A 317 13.24 0.29 12.62
N GLY A 318 12.72 1.15 13.48
CA GLY A 318 13.15 2.56 13.58
C GLY A 318 12.57 3.48 12.50
N PRO A 319 12.73 4.81 12.70
CA PRO A 319 12.06 5.83 11.88
C PRO A 319 12.43 5.76 10.39
N ARG A 320 13.71 5.53 10.07
CA ARG A 320 14.21 5.47 8.69
C ARG A 320 13.52 4.38 7.87
N ASP A 321 13.55 3.14 8.36
CA ASP A 321 12.96 2.00 7.66
C ASP A 321 11.44 2.06 7.68
N TRP A 322 10.85 2.62 8.73
CA TRP A 322 9.42 2.89 8.77
C TRP A 322 8.98 3.85 7.66
N THR A 323 9.62 5.02 7.57
CA THR A 323 9.30 6.04 6.55
C THR A 323 9.49 5.51 5.14
N ALA A 324 10.57 4.78 4.88
CA ALA A 324 10.84 4.19 3.57
C ALA A 324 9.88 3.04 3.24
N LEU A 325 9.86 1.97 4.06
CA LEU A 325 9.21 0.71 3.72
C LEU A 325 7.71 0.71 4.01
N TYR A 326 7.29 1.40 5.10
CA TYR A 326 5.90 1.38 5.53
C TYR A 326 5.13 2.62 5.07
N GLN A 327 5.74 3.80 5.06
CA GLN A 327 5.10 5.01 4.54
C GLN A 327 5.42 5.28 3.06
N GLN A 328 6.22 4.44 2.41
CA GLN A 328 6.61 4.54 0.98
C GLN A 328 7.26 5.88 0.63
N ASN A 329 7.99 6.45 1.59
CA ASN A 329 8.64 7.75 1.48
C ASN A 329 10.13 7.65 1.81
N PRO A 330 10.94 6.94 0.97
CA PRO A 330 12.37 6.80 1.19
C PRO A 330 13.08 8.15 1.09
N VAL A 331 14.17 8.29 1.81
CA VAL A 331 14.99 9.50 1.87
C VAL A 331 16.42 9.13 1.61
N SER A 332 17.15 9.98 0.88
CA SER A 332 18.60 9.89 0.73
C SER A 332 19.28 10.07 2.10
N ASP A 333 20.42 9.40 2.30
CA ASP A 333 21.23 9.62 3.49
C ASP A 333 22.06 10.91 3.39
N ASP A 334 22.34 11.35 2.19
CA ASP A 334 23.11 12.55 1.88
C ASP A 334 22.17 13.69 1.45
N GLY A 335 21.61 14.41 2.43
CA GLY A 335 20.95 15.68 2.14
C GLY A 335 22.02 16.73 1.77
N ASP A 336 21.77 17.51 0.71
CA ASP A 336 22.67 18.56 0.25
C ASP A 336 22.83 19.69 1.27
N TYR A 337 21.78 19.95 2.04
CA TYR A 337 21.74 21.07 2.97
C TYR A 337 21.70 20.62 4.44
N PHE A 338 20.80 19.71 4.78
CA PHE A 338 20.74 19.02 6.06
C PHE A 338 21.19 17.58 5.86
N THR A 339 22.24 17.18 6.57
CA THR A 339 22.78 15.83 6.49
C THR A 339 22.31 14.98 7.68
N ARG A 340 22.35 13.67 7.55
CA ARG A 340 21.84 12.77 8.58
C ARG A 340 22.61 12.85 9.89
N ASP A 341 23.90 13.12 9.85
CA ASP A 341 24.74 13.30 11.04
C ASP A 341 24.35 14.54 11.87
N MET A 342 23.64 15.51 11.28
CA MET A 342 23.06 16.64 11.98
C MET A 342 21.79 16.30 12.78
N ILE A 343 21.15 15.14 12.51
CA ILE A 343 19.90 14.75 13.16
C ILE A 343 20.21 14.08 14.49
N GLN A 344 19.81 14.74 15.57
CA GLN A 344 19.90 14.20 16.93
C GLN A 344 18.51 13.81 17.44
N TYR A 345 18.45 12.78 18.30
CA TYR A 345 17.20 12.29 18.86
C TYR A 345 17.22 12.38 20.37
N PHE A 346 16.05 12.50 20.97
CA PHE A 346 15.86 12.41 22.42
C PHE A 346 14.79 11.37 22.75
N GLU A 347 14.94 10.75 23.92
CA GLU A 347 13.88 9.91 24.51
C GLU A 347 12.93 10.82 25.32
N PRO A 348 11.61 10.75 25.09
CA PRO A 348 10.65 11.64 25.78
C PRO A 348 10.73 11.57 27.31
N ASP A 349 11.10 10.41 27.87
CA ASP A 349 11.20 10.21 29.32
C ASP A 349 12.47 10.84 29.94
N GLU A 350 13.45 11.24 29.13
CA GLU A 350 14.71 11.84 29.61
C GLU A 350 14.67 13.36 29.62
N VAL A 351 13.56 13.96 29.20
CA VAL A 351 13.43 15.41 29.02
C VAL A 351 12.57 16.05 30.12
N GLU A 352 13.09 17.11 30.74
CA GLU A 352 12.40 17.88 31.78
C GLU A 352 11.52 18.99 31.15
N TYR A 353 10.35 18.62 30.67
CA TYR A 353 9.42 19.52 29.98
C TYR A 353 9.06 20.79 30.78
N ASP A 354 8.91 20.68 32.08
CA ASP A 354 8.53 21.80 32.99
C ASP A 354 9.60 22.92 33.06
N LYS A 355 10.83 22.62 32.65
CA LYS A 355 11.95 23.60 32.67
C LYS A 355 12.18 24.28 31.33
N MET A 356 11.39 23.95 30.32
CA MET A 356 11.56 24.51 28.98
C MET A 356 10.72 25.76 28.77
N ARG A 357 11.21 26.60 27.85
CA ARG A 357 10.44 27.70 27.27
C ARG A 357 9.93 27.26 25.89
N TYR A 358 8.61 27.32 25.70
CA TYR A 358 7.98 26.88 24.48
C TYR A 358 7.75 28.02 23.49
N TYR A 359 7.97 27.68 22.22
CA TYR A 359 7.69 28.51 21.06
C TYR A 359 6.91 27.68 20.05
N CYS A 360 5.99 28.30 19.35
CA CYS A 360 5.24 27.66 18.28
C CYS A 360 5.36 28.50 17.00
N ALA A 361 5.46 27.85 15.87
CA ALA A 361 5.43 28.49 14.56
C ALA A 361 4.48 27.76 13.63
N TRP A 362 3.74 28.52 12.80
CA TRP A 362 2.83 27.99 11.81
C TRP A 362 3.18 28.53 10.43
N ASP A 363 3.31 27.60 9.48
CA ASP A 363 3.21 27.85 8.04
C ASP A 363 1.81 27.48 7.59
N LEU A 364 1.15 28.39 6.86
CA LEU A 364 -0.27 28.28 6.56
C LEU A 364 -0.49 28.12 5.06
N ALA A 365 -1.15 27.03 4.68
CA ALA A 365 -1.67 26.83 3.34
C ALA A 365 -3.20 26.71 3.37
N ILE A 366 -3.92 27.42 2.49
CA ILE A 366 -5.37 27.26 2.33
C ILE A 366 -5.72 27.03 0.86
N GLY A 367 -6.50 25.98 0.60
CA GLY A 367 -7.15 25.77 -0.69
C GLY A 367 -7.59 24.34 -0.88
N GLN A 368 -8.79 24.16 -1.43
CA GLN A 368 -9.42 22.86 -1.70
C GLN A 368 -9.02 22.22 -3.04
N ARG A 369 -7.91 22.64 -3.68
CA ARG A 369 -7.47 22.06 -4.95
C ARG A 369 -6.29 21.12 -4.72
N ASP A 370 -6.24 20.02 -5.47
CA ASP A 370 -5.29 18.90 -5.38
C ASP A 370 -3.77 19.23 -5.45
N ARG A 371 -3.39 20.50 -5.52
CA ARG A 371 -2.02 20.99 -5.60
C ARG A 371 -1.60 21.86 -4.42
N ASN A 372 -2.34 21.85 -3.32
CA ASN A 372 -2.06 22.76 -2.20
C ASN A 372 -1.13 22.12 -1.20
N ASP A 373 -0.20 22.96 -0.71
CA ASP A 373 0.71 22.67 0.38
C ASP A 373 -0.02 22.40 1.69
N TYR A 374 0.66 21.80 2.65
CA TYR A 374 0.12 21.52 3.97
C TYR A 374 0.20 22.77 4.86
N SER A 375 -0.75 22.91 5.79
CA SER A 375 -0.53 23.78 6.94
C SER A 375 0.23 23.01 8.00
N VAL A 376 1.33 23.58 8.48
CA VAL A 376 2.22 22.92 9.44
C VAL A 376 2.40 23.81 10.66
N GLY A 377 2.18 23.24 11.84
CA GLY A 377 2.45 23.85 13.13
C GLY A 377 3.51 23.08 13.89
N VAL A 378 4.59 23.74 14.29
CA VAL A 378 5.70 23.11 15.02
C VAL A 378 5.85 23.75 16.38
N VAL A 379 5.98 22.94 17.44
CA VAL A 379 6.29 23.39 18.80
C VAL A 379 7.70 22.99 19.18
N VAL A 380 8.46 23.98 19.65
CA VAL A 380 9.83 23.80 20.09
C VAL A 380 9.96 24.20 21.55
N GLY A 381 10.49 23.30 22.38
CA GLY A 381 10.95 23.60 23.74
C GLY A 381 12.43 23.97 23.72
N VAL A 382 12.79 25.00 24.46
CA VAL A 382 14.20 25.42 24.62
C VAL A 382 14.58 25.31 26.09
N ASP A 383 15.62 24.51 26.39
CA ASP A 383 16.14 24.32 27.74
C ASP A 383 17.06 25.46 28.21
N GLU A 384 17.60 25.36 29.40
CA GLU A 384 18.54 26.33 29.99
C GLU A 384 19.91 26.37 29.30
N TYR A 385 20.25 25.33 28.54
CA TYR A 385 21.51 25.22 27.76
C TYR A 385 21.35 25.68 26.32
N ASP A 386 20.21 26.26 25.95
CA ASP A 386 19.86 26.70 24.59
C ASP A 386 19.76 25.53 23.57
N ASN A 387 19.50 24.31 24.05
CA ASN A 387 19.12 23.20 23.18
C ASN A 387 17.64 23.32 22.79
N MET A 388 17.35 22.95 21.54
CA MET A 388 16.03 22.99 20.96
C MET A 388 15.46 21.57 20.83
N PHE A 389 14.30 21.33 21.39
CA PHE A 389 13.59 20.05 21.31
C PHE A 389 12.31 20.26 20.50
N VAL A 390 12.18 19.61 19.37
CA VAL A 390 10.91 19.62 18.64
C VAL A 390 9.97 18.68 19.37
N VAL A 391 9.06 19.23 20.15
CA VAL A 391 8.21 18.46 21.08
C VAL A 391 6.88 18.06 20.47
N ASP A 392 6.39 18.81 19.47
CA ASP A 392 5.15 18.49 18.79
C ASP A 392 5.11 19.05 17.37
N LEU A 393 4.38 18.39 16.48
CA LEU A 393 4.17 18.80 15.11
C LEU A 393 2.76 18.40 14.66
N VAL A 394 2.04 19.38 14.12
CA VAL A 394 0.72 19.19 13.49
C VAL A 394 0.85 19.54 12.02
N ARG A 395 0.43 18.65 11.15
CA ARG A 395 0.46 18.81 9.69
C ARG A 395 -0.83 18.30 9.08
N GLY A 396 -1.42 19.08 8.19
CA GLY A 396 -2.65 18.66 7.52
C GLY A 396 -3.17 19.69 6.52
N LYS A 397 -4.17 19.31 5.76
CA LYS A 397 -4.94 20.20 4.87
C LYS A 397 -6.24 20.56 5.58
N TYR A 398 -6.32 21.77 6.10
CA TYR A 398 -7.41 22.23 6.94
C TYR A 398 -8.24 23.30 6.25
N ASP A 399 -9.53 23.33 6.52
CA ASP A 399 -10.32 24.54 6.25
C ASP A 399 -9.99 25.65 7.27
N GLY A 400 -10.50 26.85 7.02
CA GLY A 400 -10.16 28.01 7.87
C GLY A 400 -10.64 27.86 9.32
N TYR A 401 -11.72 27.12 9.57
CA TYR A 401 -12.22 26.87 10.92
C TYR A 401 -11.36 25.79 11.62
N GLU A 402 -11.13 24.68 10.96
CA GLU A 402 -10.30 23.59 11.47
C GLU A 402 -8.88 24.07 11.81
N LEU A 403 -8.31 24.90 10.94
CA LEU A 403 -6.98 25.47 11.14
C LEU A 403 -6.91 26.31 12.41
N VAL A 404 -7.88 27.19 12.65
CA VAL A 404 -7.96 28.00 13.87
C VAL A 404 -8.08 27.13 15.12
N GLU A 405 -8.92 26.08 15.06
CA GLU A 405 -9.05 25.14 16.17
C GLU A 405 -7.73 24.40 16.45
N LYS A 406 -7.01 23.95 15.41
CA LYS A 406 -5.69 23.30 15.55
C LYS A 406 -4.63 24.21 16.15
N ILE A 407 -4.61 25.49 15.74
CA ILE A 407 -3.70 26.50 16.31
C ILE A 407 -3.97 26.65 17.81
N LEU A 408 -5.24 26.75 18.21
CA LEU A 408 -5.61 26.93 19.59
C LEU A 408 -5.43 25.68 20.45
N ASP A 409 -5.70 24.49 19.90
CA ASP A 409 -5.46 23.21 20.57
C ASP A 409 -3.97 23.06 20.93
N LEU A 410 -3.10 23.33 19.95
CA LEU A 410 -1.65 23.26 20.15
C LEU A 410 -1.17 24.31 21.16
N TYR A 411 -1.77 25.50 21.16
CA TYR A 411 -1.51 26.51 22.17
C TYR A 411 -1.96 26.05 23.57
N GLU A 412 -3.15 25.49 23.72
CA GLU A 412 -3.65 25.01 25.01
C GLU A 412 -2.80 23.90 25.61
N GLN A 413 -2.31 23.01 24.76
CA GLN A 413 -1.47 21.88 25.14
C GLN A 413 -0.10 22.32 25.65
N TRP A 414 0.59 23.20 24.92
CA TRP A 414 1.99 23.54 25.17
C TRP A 414 2.21 24.90 25.81
N ARG A 415 1.22 25.78 25.80
CA ARG A 415 1.31 27.13 26.33
C ARG A 415 2.56 27.92 25.89
N PRO A 416 2.87 27.97 24.59
CA PRO A 416 4.05 28.67 24.09
C PRO A 416 3.99 30.15 24.41
N GLY A 417 5.14 30.70 24.77
CA GLY A 417 5.22 32.16 25.06
C GLY A 417 4.98 33.05 23.82
N ILE A 418 5.25 32.50 22.64
CA ILE A 418 5.02 33.14 21.33
C ILE A 418 4.48 32.09 20.36
N VAL A 419 3.40 32.45 19.65
CA VAL A 419 2.93 31.75 18.48
C VAL A 419 3.20 32.60 17.25
N GLY A 420 4.20 32.20 16.46
CA GLY A 420 4.53 32.86 15.20
C GLY A 420 3.65 32.32 14.06
N ILE A 421 3.05 33.23 13.30
CA ILE A 421 2.27 32.87 12.11
C ILE A 421 2.88 33.56 10.90
N GLU A 422 3.12 32.84 9.82
CA GLU A 422 3.65 33.42 8.59
C GLU A 422 2.65 34.44 8.02
N ARG A 423 3.14 35.64 7.73
CA ARG A 423 2.29 36.72 7.23
C ARG A 423 1.94 36.55 5.77
N GLY A 424 0.64 36.37 5.47
CA GLY A 424 0.14 36.18 4.11
C GLY A 424 -1.34 36.51 3.98
N HIS A 425 -1.91 36.22 2.79
CA HIS A 425 -3.35 36.39 2.57
C HIS A 425 -4.21 35.51 3.48
N ILE A 426 -3.66 34.43 3.97
CA ILE A 426 -4.32 33.42 4.80
C ILE A 426 -4.46 33.95 6.22
N GLU A 427 -3.39 34.49 6.79
CA GLU A 427 -3.41 35.12 8.11
C GLU A 427 -4.49 36.24 8.17
N MET A 428 -4.59 37.08 7.11
CA MET A 428 -5.64 38.10 7.03
C MET A 428 -7.05 37.48 6.95
N ALA A 429 -7.20 36.32 6.34
CA ALA A 429 -8.51 35.64 6.20
C ALA A 429 -8.97 34.98 7.51
N ILE A 430 -8.06 34.38 8.27
CA ILE A 430 -8.40 33.68 9.53
C ILE A 430 -8.32 34.58 10.75
N GLY A 431 -7.63 35.75 10.70
CA GLY A 431 -7.36 36.63 11.81
C GLY A 431 -8.59 36.98 12.63
N PRO A 432 -9.70 37.52 12.06
CA PRO A 432 -10.93 37.81 12.78
C PRO A 432 -11.55 36.57 13.46
N PHE A 433 -11.42 35.41 12.86
CA PHE A 433 -11.88 34.13 13.41
C PHE A 433 -11.02 33.71 14.61
N LEU A 434 -9.70 33.81 14.47
CA LEU A 434 -8.74 33.49 15.52
C LEU A 434 -8.98 34.36 16.75
N GLU A 435 -9.09 35.68 16.59
CA GLU A 435 -9.39 36.64 17.69
C GLU A 435 -10.69 36.29 18.42
N LYS A 436 -11.75 35.98 17.68
CA LYS A 436 -13.03 35.57 18.24
C LYS A 436 -12.89 34.28 19.07
N ARG A 437 -12.24 33.24 18.52
CA ARG A 437 -12.07 31.98 19.21
C ARG A 437 -11.14 32.07 20.42
N VAL A 438 -10.09 32.88 20.37
CA VAL A 438 -9.23 33.19 21.51
C VAL A 438 -10.07 33.76 22.66
N SER A 439 -10.99 34.71 22.38
CA SER A 439 -11.90 35.29 23.37
C SER A 439 -12.87 34.22 23.92
N GLU A 440 -13.49 33.42 23.07
CA GLU A 440 -14.44 32.38 23.47
C GLU A 440 -13.78 31.30 24.35
N ARG A 441 -12.55 30.88 24.02
CA ARG A 441 -11.76 29.91 24.80
C ARG A 441 -11.03 30.56 26.00
N ARG A 442 -11.17 31.89 26.21
CA ARG A 442 -10.53 32.66 27.30
C ARG A 442 -9.00 32.57 27.30
N LEU A 443 -8.39 32.53 26.12
CA LEU A 443 -6.94 32.38 25.93
C LEU A 443 -6.25 33.76 25.83
N HIS A 444 -6.58 34.69 26.70
CA HIS A 444 -6.11 36.11 26.67
C HIS A 444 -4.60 36.26 26.88
N SER A 445 -3.90 35.22 27.33
CA SER A 445 -2.43 35.22 27.46
C SER A 445 -1.72 34.78 26.17
N ALA A 446 -2.45 34.32 25.15
CA ALA A 446 -1.86 33.91 23.88
C ALA A 446 -1.30 35.14 23.14
N TYR A 447 -0.02 35.07 22.80
CA TYR A 447 0.64 36.13 22.05
C TYR A 447 0.97 35.59 20.63
N PHE A 448 0.20 36.08 19.67
CA PHE A 448 0.38 35.81 18.26
C PHE A 448 1.27 36.85 17.61
N LYS A 449 2.28 36.42 16.88
CA LYS A 449 3.26 37.29 16.23
C LYS A 449 3.32 37.01 14.75
N ASP A 450 3.11 38.05 13.93
CA ASP A 450 3.30 37.94 12.48
C ASP A 450 4.77 37.72 12.14
N LEU A 451 5.06 36.62 11.47
CA LEU A 451 6.38 36.34 10.92
C LEU A 451 6.46 36.93 9.51
N LYS A 452 7.29 37.97 9.35
CA LYS A 452 7.52 38.57 8.03
C LYS A 452 8.46 37.65 7.23
N VAL A 453 7.93 37.00 6.20
CA VAL A 453 8.75 36.31 5.22
C VAL A 453 9.38 37.33 4.29
N GLY A 454 10.67 37.57 4.46
CA GLY A 454 11.43 38.42 3.55
C GLY A 454 11.65 37.75 2.20
N ARG A 455 12.05 38.53 1.17
CA ARG A 455 12.46 38.01 -0.16
C ARG A 455 13.78 37.20 -0.12
N ARG A 456 14.18 36.70 1.05
CA ARG A 456 15.40 35.87 1.20
C ARG A 456 15.08 34.46 0.67
N ASP A 457 16.08 33.90 -0.01
CA ASP A 457 16.11 32.52 -0.44
C ASP A 457 15.80 31.55 0.72
N LYS A 458 15.12 30.44 0.44
CA LYS A 458 14.76 29.39 1.41
C LYS A 458 15.99 28.93 2.21
N GLU A 459 17.11 28.68 1.56
CA GLU A 459 18.37 28.29 2.20
C GLU A 459 18.87 29.36 3.18
N ALA A 460 18.78 30.65 2.81
CA ALA A 460 19.19 31.73 3.68
C ALA A 460 18.34 31.84 4.96
N ARG A 461 17.06 31.41 4.92
CA ARG A 461 16.17 31.34 6.08
C ARG A 461 16.50 30.13 6.97
N ALA A 462 16.77 28.98 6.34
CA ALA A 462 17.10 27.72 7.02
C ALA A 462 18.51 27.71 7.65
N ARG A 463 19.40 28.64 7.25
CA ARG A 463 20.80 28.67 7.71
C ARG A 463 20.96 28.75 9.22
N ALA A 464 20.06 29.43 9.92
CA ALA A 464 20.13 29.55 11.37
C ALA A 464 19.86 28.21 12.08
N ILE A 465 18.87 27.44 11.59
CA ILE A 465 18.54 26.13 12.15
C ILE A 465 19.59 25.10 11.74
N GLN A 466 20.10 25.15 10.50
CA GLN A 466 21.21 24.32 10.03
C GLN A 466 22.43 24.44 10.95
N GLY A 467 22.83 25.67 11.27
CA GLY A 467 23.98 25.90 12.17
C GLY A 467 23.78 25.33 13.58
N ARG A 468 22.54 25.35 14.11
CA ARG A 468 22.23 24.70 15.40
C ARG A 468 22.24 23.17 15.28
N MET A 469 21.73 22.62 14.19
CA MET A 469 21.77 21.18 13.93
C MET A 469 23.21 20.68 13.78
N GLN A 470 24.08 21.41 13.06
CA GLN A 470 25.51 21.11 12.96
C GLN A 470 26.22 21.09 14.32
N GLN A 471 25.77 21.90 15.26
CA GLN A 471 26.31 21.93 16.63
C GLN A 471 25.69 20.84 17.53
N GLY A 472 24.81 19.98 17.02
CA GLY A 472 24.10 18.96 17.80
C GLY A 472 23.14 19.53 18.83
N ARG A 473 22.56 20.72 18.59
CA ARG A 473 21.67 21.45 19.53
C ARG A 473 20.19 21.39 19.15
N VAL A 474 19.81 20.57 18.19
CA VAL A 474 18.40 20.38 17.80
C VAL A 474 18.10 18.89 17.88
N PHE A 475 17.06 18.56 18.65
CA PHE A 475 16.68 17.20 18.97
C PHE A 475 15.26 16.92 18.51
N LEU A 476 15.05 15.76 17.89
CA LEU A 476 13.76 15.23 17.46
C LEU A 476 13.34 14.08 18.39
N PRO A 477 12.05 13.89 18.66
CA PRO A 477 11.60 12.77 19.48
C PRO A 477 11.79 11.45 18.72
N LYS A 478 12.32 10.43 19.37
CA LYS A 478 12.63 9.15 18.75
C LYS A 478 11.39 8.38 18.30
N ASP A 479 10.31 8.46 19.09
CA ASP A 479 9.10 7.64 18.91
C ASP A 479 7.91 8.40 18.30
N ALA A 480 8.05 9.67 17.93
CA ALA A 480 6.94 10.41 17.34
C ALA A 480 6.67 9.94 15.90
N THR A 481 5.40 9.69 15.59
CA THR A 481 4.95 9.20 14.28
C THR A 481 5.31 10.13 13.12
N TRP A 482 5.36 11.44 13.38
CA TRP A 482 5.69 12.49 12.41
C TRP A 482 7.21 12.74 12.25
N ALA A 483 8.05 12.28 13.20
CA ALA A 483 9.49 12.58 13.18
C ALA A 483 10.18 12.05 11.90
N GLY A 484 9.78 10.85 11.43
CA GLY A 484 10.30 10.28 10.21
C GLY A 484 10.00 11.13 8.97
N THR A 485 8.79 11.68 8.86
CA THR A 485 8.37 12.56 7.75
C THR A 485 9.15 13.88 7.79
N MET A 486 9.29 14.50 8.98
CA MET A 486 10.09 15.71 9.15
C MET A 486 11.55 15.51 8.74
N VAL A 487 12.18 14.42 9.19
CA VAL A 487 13.56 14.08 8.77
C VAL A 487 13.65 13.89 7.26
N ALA A 488 12.66 13.24 6.66
CA ALA A 488 12.60 13.05 5.22
C ALA A 488 12.57 14.37 4.44
N GLU A 489 11.80 15.34 4.89
CA GLU A 489 11.72 16.67 4.27
C GLU A 489 13.00 17.48 4.50
N LEU A 490 13.57 17.46 5.71
CA LEU A 490 14.87 18.09 5.99
C LEU A 490 15.99 17.58 5.06
N LEU A 491 16.08 16.27 4.87
CA LEU A 491 17.14 15.68 4.02
C LEU A 491 16.92 15.96 2.51
N ARG A 492 15.71 16.28 2.09
CA ARG A 492 15.41 16.68 0.70
C ARG A 492 15.53 18.18 0.46
N PHE A 493 15.61 18.97 1.52
CA PHE A 493 15.69 20.42 1.40
C PHE A 493 16.99 20.83 0.68
N PRO A 494 17.01 21.80 -0.28
CA PRO A 494 15.88 22.65 -0.68
C PRO A 494 15.03 22.12 -1.84
N ASN A 495 15.30 20.92 -2.35
CA ASN A 495 14.76 20.35 -3.60
C ASN A 495 13.50 19.48 -3.39
N GLY A 496 12.91 19.47 -2.19
CA GLY A 496 11.69 18.71 -1.89
C GLY A 496 10.46 19.22 -2.66
N VAL A 497 9.52 18.30 -2.99
CA VAL A 497 8.22 18.67 -3.58
C VAL A 497 7.36 19.43 -2.55
N HIS A 498 7.50 19.08 -1.29
CA HIS A 498 6.94 19.77 -0.14
C HIS A 498 8.10 20.16 0.77
N ASP A 499 8.14 21.40 1.20
CA ASP A 499 9.19 21.99 2.02
C ASP A 499 8.59 22.85 3.16
N ASP A 500 7.39 22.47 3.59
CA ASP A 500 6.55 23.13 4.60
C ASP A 500 7.05 22.99 6.04
#